data_dadf6955f839329c889070eb51900f6b
#
_entry.id   dadf6955f839329c889070eb51900f6b
#
_cell.length_a   1.000
_cell.length_b   1.000
_cell.length_c   1.000
_cell.angle_alpha   90.00
_cell.angle_beta   90.00
_cell.angle_gamma   90.00
#
_symmetry.space_group_name_H-M   'P 1'
#
loop_
_entity.id
_entity.type
_entity.pdbx_description
1 polymer ?
#
loop_
_entity_poly.entity_id
_entity_poly.type
_entity_poly.pdbx_seq_one_letter_code
_entity_poly.pdbx_strand_id
1 'polypeptide(L)'
;TANLMFDSWRRTGIFPEENSYYLPQEYDHITQCTLYYNDKELVEIVGQMPPDEKMVVFVKSRRDMERYRKFFGDEAAYFCSSNNAGGAMDPIEKCVNDCVLQKRILVTTVALYNGIDIEDPALKHIVIELWDPTDIRQAIGRKRPINKKDTCQLYFRSLPKQYITTTREKTEYWLEPGQARIKFEAGRESIWQEFLKKPTADDQIKEEVTLTYSPTTGSYTADKMAIALLRDKDQKLRKMEKLGYEKFMEEELWSSMGLTAKKVRFKKLEDYLENVQGQMMQKEELRAQIMEAGQIAPPTGRCKNRPLGQIVLNREIRQYGYEIKDRTDWGRNSPTRGKTFWVVTKLQ
;
A
#
# COMPACT_ATOMS: atom_id res chain seq x y z
N THR A 1 10.27 -17.24 -6.83
CA THR A 1 9.85 -16.49 -5.60
C THR A 1 10.94 -16.40 -4.55
N ALA A 2 11.78 -17.42 -4.41
CA ALA A 2 12.96 -17.35 -3.52
C ALA A 2 13.95 -16.24 -3.90
N ASN A 3 14.03 -15.88 -5.17
CA ASN A 3 15.02 -14.93 -5.71
C ASN A 3 14.97 -13.53 -5.07
N LEU A 4 13.79 -13.05 -4.67
CA LEU A 4 13.65 -11.71 -4.11
C LEU A 4 14.17 -11.57 -2.68
N MET A 5 14.12 -12.63 -1.88
CA MET A 5 14.77 -12.65 -0.57
C MET A 5 16.29 -12.72 -0.71
N PHE A 6 16.79 -13.45 -1.73
CA PHE A 6 18.21 -13.54 -2.02
C PHE A 6 18.83 -12.21 -2.45
N ASP A 7 18.08 -11.30 -3.06
CA ASP A 7 18.60 -9.99 -3.44
C ASP A 7 19.08 -9.16 -2.23
N SER A 8 18.38 -9.24 -1.10
CA SER A 8 18.82 -8.60 0.14
C SER A 8 20.11 -9.24 0.66
N TRP A 9 20.21 -10.55 0.65
CA TRP A 9 21.39 -11.28 1.13
C TRP A 9 22.58 -11.12 0.19
N ARG A 10 22.36 -11.09 -1.12
CA ARG A 10 23.39 -10.83 -2.12
C ARG A 10 24.01 -9.44 -1.93
N ARG A 11 23.19 -8.41 -1.75
CA ARG A 11 23.66 -7.04 -1.48
C ARG A 11 24.49 -6.92 -0.20
N THR A 12 24.32 -7.81 0.73
CA THR A 12 25.08 -7.86 2.01
C THR A 12 26.29 -8.79 1.94
N GLY A 13 26.56 -9.42 0.80
CA GLY A 13 27.69 -10.33 0.61
C GLY A 13 27.53 -11.70 1.28
N ILE A 14 26.32 -12.05 1.75
CA ILE A 14 26.05 -13.39 2.33
C ILE A 14 26.09 -14.47 1.23
N PHE A 15 25.66 -14.15 0.01
CA PHE A 15 25.77 -15.03 -1.15
C PHE A 15 26.66 -14.39 -2.22
N PRO A 16 27.62 -15.13 -2.78
CA PRO A 16 28.44 -14.64 -3.88
C PRO A 16 27.60 -14.32 -5.13
N GLU A 17 27.96 -13.25 -5.81
CA GLU A 17 27.23 -12.79 -7.00
C GLU A 17 27.33 -13.77 -8.18
N GLU A 18 28.44 -14.45 -8.32
CA GLU A 18 28.72 -15.48 -9.32
C GLU A 18 27.80 -16.69 -9.28
N ASN A 19 27.17 -16.94 -8.14
CA ASN A 19 26.21 -18.05 -7.96
C ASN A 19 24.75 -17.60 -8.04
N SER A 20 24.50 -16.39 -8.55
CA SER A 20 23.17 -15.80 -8.61
C SER A 20 22.68 -15.71 -10.05
N TYR A 21 21.53 -16.30 -10.34
CA TYR A 21 20.85 -16.22 -11.63
C TYR A 21 19.60 -15.37 -11.49
N TYR A 22 19.46 -14.38 -12.37
CA TYR A 22 18.27 -13.53 -12.44
C TYR A 22 17.35 -14.01 -13.55
N LEU A 23 16.13 -14.38 -13.20
CA LEU A 23 15.06 -14.65 -14.15
C LEU A 23 14.17 -13.41 -14.22
N PRO A 24 14.12 -12.70 -15.34
CA PRO A 24 13.24 -11.54 -15.48
C PRO A 24 11.78 -11.99 -15.31
N GLN A 25 11.01 -11.22 -14.55
CA GLN A 25 9.57 -11.42 -14.44
C GLN A 25 8.87 -10.54 -15.47
N GLU A 26 7.97 -11.14 -16.23
CA GLU A 26 7.11 -10.43 -17.17
C GLU A 26 5.81 -10.05 -16.45
N TYR A 27 5.39 -8.81 -16.62
CA TYR A 27 4.17 -8.24 -16.01
C TYR A 27 3.15 -7.80 -17.05
N ASP A 28 3.24 -8.34 -18.29
CA ASP A 28 2.39 -7.97 -19.43
C ASP A 28 0.90 -8.20 -19.18
N HIS A 29 0.57 -9.08 -18.23
CA HIS A 29 -0.80 -9.31 -17.80
C HIS A 29 -1.37 -8.19 -16.92
N ILE A 30 -0.56 -7.22 -16.50
CA ILE A 30 -1.01 -6.10 -15.68
C ILE A 30 -1.28 -4.90 -16.59
N THR A 31 -2.54 -4.51 -16.68
CA THR A 31 -2.97 -3.46 -17.63
C THR A 31 -3.06 -2.08 -17.01
N GLN A 32 -3.23 -1.99 -15.69
CA GLN A 32 -3.40 -0.72 -14.99
C GLN A 32 -2.93 -0.79 -13.55
N CYS A 33 -2.41 0.33 -13.07
CA CYS A 33 -2.10 0.58 -11.66
C CYS A 33 -2.93 1.76 -11.16
N THR A 34 -3.64 1.60 -10.05
CA THR A 34 -4.48 2.63 -9.45
C THR A 34 -4.07 2.84 -7.99
N LEU A 35 -3.87 4.09 -7.60
CA LEU A 35 -3.56 4.48 -6.23
C LEU A 35 -4.83 4.94 -5.52
N TYR A 36 -5.08 4.42 -4.32
CA TYR A 36 -6.18 4.84 -3.45
C TYR A 36 -5.65 5.21 -2.04
N TYR A 37 -6.39 6.04 -1.31
CA TYR A 37 -5.92 6.63 -0.05
C TYR A 37 -6.72 6.17 1.17
N ASN A 38 -7.96 5.74 0.98
CA ASN A 38 -8.86 5.40 2.08
C ASN A 38 -9.85 4.28 1.70
N ASP A 39 -10.56 3.77 2.71
CA ASP A 39 -11.46 2.64 2.53
C ASP A 39 -12.70 2.98 1.68
N LYS A 40 -13.11 4.27 1.60
CA LYS A 40 -14.23 4.69 0.75
C LYS A 40 -13.88 4.57 -0.73
N GLU A 41 -12.64 4.92 -1.09
CA GLU A 41 -12.15 4.74 -2.45
C GLU A 41 -12.07 3.27 -2.84
N LEU A 42 -11.71 2.39 -1.90
CA LEU A 42 -11.74 0.94 -2.14
C LEU A 42 -13.18 0.42 -2.33
N VAL A 43 -14.13 0.90 -1.54
CA VAL A 43 -15.56 0.57 -1.72
C VAL A 43 -16.05 1.01 -3.10
N GLU A 44 -15.61 2.19 -3.59
CA GLU A 44 -15.91 2.65 -4.94
C GLU A 44 -15.32 1.72 -6.02
N ILE A 45 -14.06 1.27 -5.84
CA ILE A 45 -13.42 0.29 -6.73
C ILE A 45 -14.26 -0.98 -6.81
N VAL A 46 -14.67 -1.53 -5.65
CA VAL A 46 -15.46 -2.77 -5.58
C VAL A 46 -16.85 -2.57 -6.18
N GLY A 47 -17.46 -1.39 -5.95
CA GLY A 47 -18.77 -1.04 -6.50
C GLY A 47 -18.78 -0.92 -8.03
N GLN A 48 -17.66 -0.56 -8.64
CA GLN A 48 -17.50 -0.49 -10.09
C GLN A 48 -17.08 -1.83 -10.74
N MET A 49 -16.73 -2.82 -9.93
CA MET A 49 -16.26 -4.12 -10.40
C MET A 49 -17.42 -4.96 -10.94
N PRO A 50 -17.35 -5.50 -12.16
CA PRO A 50 -18.34 -6.43 -12.70
C PRO A 50 -18.64 -7.59 -11.76
N PRO A 51 -19.89 -8.09 -11.70
CA PRO A 51 -20.28 -9.15 -10.77
C PRO A 51 -19.53 -10.48 -10.95
N ASP A 52 -19.11 -10.77 -12.17
CA ASP A 52 -18.38 -11.97 -12.58
C ASP A 52 -16.87 -11.86 -12.36
N GLU A 53 -16.35 -10.67 -12.04
CA GLU A 53 -14.94 -10.47 -11.75
C GLU A 53 -14.64 -10.70 -10.26
N LYS A 54 -13.42 -11.17 -10.00
CA LYS A 54 -12.93 -11.49 -8.67
C LYS A 54 -11.75 -10.61 -8.27
N MET A 55 -11.57 -10.48 -6.95
CA MET A 55 -10.55 -9.65 -6.32
C MET A 55 -9.77 -10.44 -5.28
N VAL A 56 -8.46 -10.18 -5.20
CA VAL A 56 -7.63 -10.57 -4.06
C VAL A 56 -7.09 -9.31 -3.38
N VAL A 57 -7.12 -9.29 -2.04
CA VAL A 57 -6.64 -8.18 -1.21
C VAL A 57 -5.51 -8.69 -0.32
N PHE A 58 -4.30 -8.21 -0.56
CA PHE A 58 -3.13 -8.52 0.26
C PHE A 58 -2.94 -7.47 1.34
N VAL A 59 -3.10 -7.88 2.60
CA VAL A 59 -2.93 -7.03 3.77
C VAL A 59 -1.74 -7.46 4.61
N LYS A 60 -1.21 -6.57 5.44
CA LYS A 60 -0.03 -6.86 6.25
C LYS A 60 -0.32 -7.63 7.52
N SER A 61 -1.55 -7.56 8.04
CA SER A 61 -1.87 -8.12 9.35
C SER A 61 -3.30 -8.64 9.43
N ARG A 62 -3.53 -9.53 10.39
CA ARG A 62 -4.87 -10.00 10.76
C ARG A 62 -5.81 -8.84 11.16
N ARG A 63 -5.30 -7.82 11.84
CA ARG A 63 -6.08 -6.64 12.21
C ARG A 63 -6.64 -5.91 10.98
N ASP A 64 -5.86 -5.84 9.91
CA ASP A 64 -6.31 -5.25 8.65
C ASP A 64 -7.38 -6.13 7.99
N MET A 65 -7.27 -7.47 8.08
CA MET A 65 -8.32 -8.39 7.60
C MET A 65 -9.65 -8.18 8.32
N GLU A 66 -9.65 -8.00 9.65
CA GLU A 66 -10.86 -7.73 10.44
C GLU A 66 -11.54 -6.41 10.03
N ARG A 67 -10.76 -5.42 9.59
CA ARG A 67 -11.31 -4.19 8.99
C ARG A 67 -12.09 -4.52 7.71
N TYR A 68 -11.53 -5.35 6.83
CA TYR A 68 -12.19 -5.77 5.60
C TYR A 68 -13.42 -6.65 5.83
N ARG A 69 -13.43 -7.42 6.88
CA ARG A 69 -14.61 -8.24 7.26
C ARG A 69 -15.86 -7.39 7.52
N LYS A 70 -15.69 -6.17 8.02
CA LYS A 70 -16.78 -5.22 8.21
C LYS A 70 -17.38 -4.68 6.90
N PHE A 71 -16.57 -4.65 5.83
CA PHE A 71 -17.00 -4.16 4.52
C PHE A 71 -17.58 -5.26 3.62
N PHE A 72 -16.94 -6.42 3.59
CA PHE A 72 -17.25 -7.46 2.62
C PHE A 72 -18.06 -8.62 3.20
N GLY A 73 -18.09 -8.75 4.53
CA GLY A 73 -18.88 -9.81 5.18
C GLY A 73 -18.66 -11.19 4.56
N ASP A 74 -19.76 -11.83 4.18
CA ASP A 74 -19.77 -13.18 3.61
C ASP A 74 -19.42 -13.26 2.11
N GLU A 75 -19.33 -12.12 1.42
CA GLU A 75 -18.86 -12.08 0.02
C GLU A 75 -17.37 -12.41 -0.11
N ALA A 76 -16.61 -12.25 0.97
CA ALA A 76 -15.20 -12.53 1.00
C ALA A 76 -14.85 -13.80 1.79
N ALA A 77 -13.74 -14.44 1.38
CA ALA A 77 -13.01 -15.41 2.19
C ALA A 77 -11.83 -14.72 2.88
N TYR A 78 -11.43 -15.24 4.04
CA TYR A 78 -10.39 -14.63 4.88
C TYR A 78 -9.34 -15.66 5.27
N PHE A 79 -8.11 -15.51 4.77
CA PHE A 79 -7.04 -16.48 5.02
C PHE A 79 -5.79 -15.84 5.63
N CYS A 80 -5.26 -16.43 6.69
CA CYS A 80 -3.92 -16.14 7.22
C CYS A 80 -3.23 -17.43 7.68
N SER A 81 -1.96 -17.35 8.06
CA SER A 81 -1.21 -18.52 8.54
C SER A 81 -1.83 -19.13 9.80
N SER A 82 -1.70 -20.46 9.95
CA SER A 82 -2.22 -21.23 11.09
C SER A 82 -1.75 -20.71 12.46
N ASN A 83 -0.54 -20.21 12.55
CA ASN A 83 0.03 -19.64 13.79
C ASN A 83 -0.70 -18.37 14.26
N ASN A 84 -1.47 -17.73 13.37
CA ASN A 84 -2.26 -16.54 13.65
C ASN A 84 -3.78 -16.81 13.61
N ALA A 85 -4.20 -18.04 13.41
CA ALA A 85 -5.58 -18.46 13.30
C ALA A 85 -6.27 -18.55 14.66
N GLY A 86 -6.52 -17.41 15.30
CA GLY A 86 -7.50 -17.32 16.40
C GLY A 86 -8.89 -17.16 15.80
N GLY A 87 -9.67 -18.20 15.76
CA GLY A 87 -11.14 -18.21 15.60
C GLY A 87 -11.64 -17.91 14.20
N ALA A 88 -12.08 -17.58 13.39
CA ALA A 88 -12.88 -17.19 12.22
C ALA A 88 -12.13 -17.07 10.88
N MET A 89 -11.02 -17.80 10.69
CA MET A 89 -10.34 -17.85 9.38
C MET A 89 -10.83 -19.06 8.58
N ASP A 90 -11.01 -18.84 7.28
CA ASP A 90 -11.40 -19.91 6.39
C ASP A 90 -10.19 -20.83 6.13
N PRO A 91 -10.37 -22.14 6.07
CA PRO A 91 -9.33 -23.05 5.58
C PRO A 91 -9.00 -22.72 4.13
N ILE A 92 -7.76 -23.00 3.73
CA ILE A 92 -7.26 -22.58 2.41
C ILE A 92 -8.11 -23.14 1.26
N GLU A 93 -8.61 -24.36 1.40
CA GLU A 93 -9.42 -25.06 0.39
C GLU A 93 -10.78 -24.34 0.17
N LYS A 94 -11.26 -23.60 1.16
CA LYS A 94 -12.46 -22.74 1.01
C LYS A 94 -12.14 -21.39 0.39
N CYS A 95 -10.87 -21.01 0.34
CA CYS A 95 -10.43 -19.77 -0.25
C CYS A 95 -9.99 -19.96 -1.70
N VAL A 96 -9.15 -20.96 -1.92
CA VAL A 96 -8.62 -21.34 -3.24
C VAL A 96 -8.69 -22.85 -3.37
N ASN A 97 -9.39 -23.35 -4.37
CA ASN A 97 -9.46 -24.76 -4.72
C ASN A 97 -9.14 -24.93 -6.21
N ASP A 98 -8.30 -25.90 -6.55
CA ASP A 98 -7.83 -26.12 -7.93
C ASP A 98 -7.31 -24.84 -8.60
N CYS A 99 -6.54 -24.04 -7.84
CA CYS A 99 -6.00 -22.72 -8.26
C CYS A 99 -7.06 -21.65 -8.57
N VAL A 100 -8.35 -21.87 -8.23
CA VAL A 100 -9.46 -20.95 -8.49
C VAL A 100 -10.02 -20.40 -7.18
N LEU A 101 -10.28 -19.09 -7.15
CA LEU A 101 -10.91 -18.45 -6.00
C LEU A 101 -12.35 -18.96 -5.79
N GLN A 102 -12.70 -19.37 -4.57
CA GLN A 102 -14.01 -19.90 -4.25
C GLN A 102 -15.05 -18.82 -3.95
N LYS A 103 -14.62 -17.62 -3.59
CA LYS A 103 -15.47 -16.46 -3.41
C LYS A 103 -15.05 -15.31 -4.33
N ARG A 104 -15.93 -14.31 -4.48
CA ARG A 104 -15.68 -13.13 -5.28
C ARG A 104 -14.48 -12.32 -4.79
N ILE A 105 -14.27 -12.30 -3.47
CA ILE A 105 -13.18 -11.58 -2.83
C ILE A 105 -12.40 -12.53 -1.92
N LEU A 106 -11.06 -12.49 -1.99
CA LEU A 106 -10.18 -13.14 -1.03
C LEU A 106 -9.36 -12.07 -0.31
N VAL A 107 -9.46 -11.98 1.01
CA VAL A 107 -8.60 -11.14 1.84
C VAL A 107 -7.57 -12.01 2.52
N THR A 108 -6.29 -11.72 2.30
CA THR A 108 -5.20 -12.56 2.80
C THR A 108 -4.00 -11.75 3.25
N THR A 109 -3.16 -12.36 4.08
CA THR A 109 -1.85 -11.81 4.45
C THR A 109 -0.75 -12.39 3.56
N VAL A 110 0.49 -12.06 3.88
CA VAL A 110 1.70 -12.66 3.28
C VAL A 110 1.72 -14.20 3.36
N ALA A 111 0.87 -14.81 4.16
CA ALA A 111 0.76 -16.27 4.28
C ALA A 111 0.43 -16.96 2.95
N LEU A 112 -0.30 -16.29 2.05
CA LEU A 112 -0.63 -16.83 0.74
C LEU A 112 0.60 -16.87 -0.19
N TYR A 113 1.70 -16.16 0.10
CA TYR A 113 2.90 -16.18 -0.75
C TYR A 113 3.58 -17.55 -0.81
N ASN A 114 3.32 -18.41 0.17
CA ASN A 114 4.04 -19.65 0.35
C ASN A 114 3.37 -20.82 -0.40
N GLY A 115 3.40 -20.76 -1.73
CA GLY A 115 3.17 -21.97 -2.53
C GLY A 115 1.78 -22.11 -3.17
N ILE A 116 0.94 -21.08 -3.22
CA ILE A 116 -0.35 -21.13 -3.91
C ILE A 116 -0.32 -20.23 -5.12
N ASP A 117 -0.52 -20.79 -6.27
CA ASP A 117 -0.75 -20.06 -7.51
C ASP A 117 -2.27 -19.93 -7.75
N ILE A 118 -2.69 -18.83 -8.36
CA ILE A 118 -4.09 -18.54 -8.68
C ILE A 118 -4.18 -18.45 -10.21
N GLU A 119 -4.80 -19.46 -10.82
CA GLU A 119 -5.02 -19.58 -12.26
C GLU A 119 -6.50 -19.30 -12.61
N ASP A 120 -7.07 -18.34 -11.94
CA ASP A 120 -8.48 -17.94 -12.09
C ASP A 120 -8.62 -16.81 -13.12
N PRO A 121 -9.23 -17.03 -14.29
CA PRO A 121 -9.42 -15.99 -15.29
C PRO A 121 -10.38 -14.88 -14.84
N ALA A 122 -11.22 -15.15 -13.84
CA ALA A 122 -12.10 -14.17 -13.24
C ALA A 122 -11.36 -13.23 -12.26
N LEU A 123 -10.16 -13.59 -11.78
CA LEU A 123 -9.33 -12.71 -10.96
C LEU A 123 -8.79 -11.55 -11.79
N LYS A 124 -9.47 -10.41 -11.75
CA LYS A 124 -9.14 -9.19 -12.50
C LYS A 124 -8.60 -8.07 -11.62
N HIS A 125 -8.72 -8.16 -10.29
CA HIS A 125 -8.39 -7.10 -9.38
C HIS A 125 -7.46 -7.61 -8.27
N ILE A 126 -6.30 -6.95 -8.10
CA ILE A 126 -5.33 -7.25 -7.05
C ILE A 126 -5.12 -5.98 -6.23
N VAL A 127 -5.53 -6.00 -4.98
CA VAL A 127 -5.37 -4.89 -4.03
C VAL A 127 -4.18 -5.14 -3.13
N ILE A 128 -3.29 -4.16 -3.00
CA ILE A 128 -2.03 -4.25 -2.28
C ILE A 128 -2.01 -3.21 -1.16
N GLU A 129 -1.98 -3.66 0.09
CA GLU A 129 -1.74 -2.84 1.28
C GLU A 129 -0.38 -3.14 1.93
N LEU A 130 0.57 -3.55 1.13
CA LEU A 130 1.95 -3.82 1.51
C LEU A 130 2.83 -2.64 1.14
N TRP A 131 3.98 -2.53 1.79
CA TRP A 131 4.91 -1.44 1.54
C TRP A 131 6.25 -1.90 0.94
N ASP A 132 6.68 -3.16 1.20
CA ASP A 132 7.94 -3.68 0.69
C ASP A 132 7.77 -4.15 -0.76
N PRO A 133 8.50 -3.58 -1.74
CA PRO A 133 8.44 -4.00 -3.14
C PRO A 133 8.71 -5.49 -3.35
N THR A 134 9.50 -6.11 -2.47
CA THR A 134 9.79 -7.55 -2.50
C THR A 134 8.52 -8.37 -2.21
N ASP A 135 7.83 -8.05 -1.12
CA ASP A 135 6.57 -8.71 -0.74
C ASP A 135 5.48 -8.46 -1.80
N ILE A 136 5.44 -7.24 -2.36
CA ILE A 136 4.48 -6.86 -3.39
C ILE A 136 4.68 -7.68 -4.67
N ARG A 137 5.92 -7.83 -5.16
CA ARG A 137 6.22 -8.67 -6.34
C ARG A 137 5.80 -10.11 -6.12
N GLN A 138 5.99 -10.64 -4.91
CA GLN A 138 5.54 -11.99 -4.56
C GLN A 138 4.00 -12.11 -4.56
N ALA A 139 3.30 -11.12 -4.02
CA ALA A 139 1.85 -11.06 -4.02
C ALA A 139 1.27 -11.03 -5.44
N ILE A 140 1.80 -10.15 -6.28
CA ILE A 140 1.40 -10.03 -7.69
C ILE A 140 1.69 -11.33 -8.44
N GLY A 141 2.84 -11.95 -8.18
CA GLY A 141 3.24 -13.21 -8.80
C GLY A 141 2.37 -14.41 -8.43
N ARG A 142 1.41 -14.29 -7.52
CA ARG A 142 0.45 -15.37 -7.25
C ARG A 142 -0.62 -15.49 -8.34
N LYS A 143 -0.95 -14.41 -9.04
CA LYS A 143 -1.76 -14.49 -10.26
C LYS A 143 -0.91 -15.09 -11.37
N ARG A 144 -1.35 -16.25 -11.89
CA ARG A 144 -0.76 -16.90 -13.06
C ARG A 144 -1.72 -16.71 -14.23
N PRO A 145 -1.38 -15.90 -15.23
CA PRO A 145 -2.22 -15.74 -16.41
C PRO A 145 -2.27 -17.06 -17.21
N ILE A 146 -3.48 -17.52 -17.51
CA ILE A 146 -3.66 -18.76 -18.30
C ILE A 146 -3.43 -18.54 -19.80
N ASN A 147 -3.50 -17.30 -20.26
CA ASN A 147 -3.21 -16.88 -21.63
C ASN A 147 -2.94 -15.37 -21.71
N LYS A 148 -2.55 -14.86 -22.87
CA LYS A 148 -2.23 -13.42 -23.09
C LYS A 148 -3.42 -12.46 -22.89
N LYS A 149 -4.67 -12.94 -22.91
CA LYS A 149 -5.86 -12.13 -22.66
C LYS A 149 -6.28 -12.12 -21.17
N ASP A 150 -5.67 -12.98 -20.38
CA ASP A 150 -5.92 -13.03 -18.95
C ASP A 150 -5.14 -11.93 -18.23
N THR A 151 -5.73 -10.77 -18.18
CA THR A 151 -5.15 -9.55 -17.61
C THR A 151 -5.78 -9.20 -16.27
N CYS A 152 -5.07 -8.40 -15.46
CA CYS A 152 -5.57 -7.87 -14.19
C CYS A 152 -5.14 -6.42 -13.97
N GLN A 153 -5.77 -5.77 -12.99
CA GLN A 153 -5.50 -4.41 -12.54
C GLN A 153 -4.95 -4.43 -11.12
N LEU A 154 -4.00 -3.57 -10.84
CA LEU A 154 -3.43 -3.40 -9.51
C LEU A 154 -3.99 -2.15 -8.83
N TYR A 155 -4.23 -2.28 -7.52
CA TYR A 155 -4.66 -1.18 -6.67
C TYR A 155 -3.75 -1.09 -5.47
N PHE A 156 -3.09 0.05 -5.28
CA PHE A 156 -2.17 0.28 -4.17
C PHE A 156 -2.76 1.25 -3.18
N ARG A 157 -2.72 0.91 -1.90
CA ARG A 157 -3.04 1.86 -0.84
C ARG A 157 -1.87 2.80 -0.62
N SER A 158 -2.10 4.11 -0.76
CA SER A 158 -1.11 5.11 -0.37
C SER A 158 -0.90 5.08 1.14
N LEU A 159 0.35 5.06 1.57
CA LEU A 159 0.71 5.00 2.98
C LEU A 159 1.06 6.39 3.51
N PRO A 160 0.47 6.82 4.64
CA PRO A 160 0.80 8.11 5.23
C PRO A 160 2.22 8.12 5.79
N LYS A 161 2.86 9.29 5.77
CA LYS A 161 4.23 9.48 6.28
C LYS A 161 4.40 8.94 7.71
N GLN A 162 3.42 9.18 8.58
CA GLN A 162 3.45 8.69 9.97
C GLN A 162 3.59 7.17 10.04
N TYR A 163 2.91 6.42 9.15
CA TYR A 163 3.02 4.97 9.08
C TYR A 163 4.43 4.53 8.69
N ILE A 164 5.04 5.21 7.70
CA ILE A 164 6.38 4.92 7.21
C ILE A 164 7.40 5.14 8.34
N THR A 165 7.33 6.30 9.01
CA THR A 165 8.20 6.63 10.14
C THR A 165 8.08 5.62 11.28
N THR A 166 6.86 5.29 11.72
CA THR A 166 6.64 4.31 12.80
C THR A 166 7.15 2.91 12.42
N THR A 167 6.98 2.51 11.14
CA THR A 167 7.49 1.22 10.67
C THR A 167 9.01 1.19 10.65
N ARG A 168 9.66 2.30 10.25
CA ARG A 168 11.13 2.45 10.28
C ARG A 168 11.67 2.38 11.72
N GLU A 169 11.09 3.13 12.63
CA GLU A 169 11.48 3.12 14.04
C GLU A 169 11.37 1.72 14.66
N LYS A 170 10.30 0.99 14.33
CA LYS A 170 10.16 -0.41 14.75
C LYS A 170 11.22 -1.32 14.13
N THR A 171 11.59 -1.09 12.87
CA THR A 171 12.65 -1.86 12.20
C THR A 171 14.01 -1.60 12.85
N GLU A 172 14.33 -0.34 13.17
CA GLU A 172 15.55 0.04 13.89
C GLU A 172 15.60 -0.59 15.29
N TYR A 173 14.48 -0.57 16.00
CA TYR A 173 14.35 -1.20 17.32
C TYR A 173 14.74 -2.69 17.28
N TRP A 174 14.29 -3.45 16.29
CA TRP A 174 14.64 -4.86 16.15
C TRP A 174 16.03 -5.12 15.58
N LEU A 175 16.62 -4.15 14.88
CA LEU A 175 18.01 -4.24 14.38
C LEU A 175 19.04 -4.08 15.48
N GLU A 176 18.75 -3.33 16.50
CA GLU A 176 19.71 -2.88 17.50
C GLU A 176 20.42 -4.03 18.21
N PRO A 177 19.73 -5.07 18.77
CA PRO A 177 20.40 -6.14 19.49
C PRO A 177 21.38 -6.92 18.62
N GLY A 178 21.00 -7.26 17.40
CA GLY A 178 21.88 -7.95 16.45
C GLY A 178 23.09 -7.12 16.05
N GLN A 179 22.93 -5.82 15.85
CA GLN A 179 24.05 -4.92 15.55
C GLN A 179 25.01 -4.76 16.73
N ALA A 180 24.48 -4.67 17.96
CA ALA A 180 25.29 -4.61 19.16
C ALA A 180 26.08 -5.91 19.35
N ARG A 181 25.45 -7.06 19.06
CA ARG A 181 26.07 -8.38 19.18
C ARG A 181 27.18 -8.58 18.14
N ILE A 182 26.99 -8.20 16.87
CA ILE A 182 28.08 -8.22 15.85
C ILE A 182 29.29 -7.42 16.31
N LYS A 183 29.09 -6.23 16.90
CA LYS A 183 30.18 -5.39 17.38
C LYS A 183 30.89 -6.02 18.58
N PHE A 184 30.16 -6.68 19.46
CA PHE A 184 30.72 -7.45 20.54
C PHE A 184 31.60 -8.60 20.03
N GLU A 185 31.10 -9.38 19.08
CA GLU A 185 31.85 -10.49 18.46
C GLU A 185 33.13 -10.00 17.73
N ALA A 186 33.13 -8.73 17.29
CA ALA A 186 34.30 -8.04 16.74
C ALA A 186 35.22 -7.37 17.80
N GLY A 187 35.08 -7.74 19.08
CA GLY A 187 35.91 -7.26 20.16
C GLY A 187 35.50 -5.91 20.77
N ARG A 188 34.34 -5.40 20.48
CA ARG A 188 33.80 -4.13 21.03
C ARG A 188 32.79 -4.40 22.15
N GLU A 189 33.30 -4.92 23.27
CA GLU A 189 32.46 -5.34 24.40
C GLU A 189 31.60 -4.23 25.01
N SER A 190 32.10 -3.00 25.06
CA SER A 190 31.37 -1.86 25.64
C SER A 190 30.01 -1.63 24.97
N ILE A 191 29.89 -1.85 23.66
CA ILE A 191 28.63 -1.61 22.92
C ILE A 191 27.54 -2.59 23.35
N TRP A 192 27.90 -3.86 23.58
CA TRP A 192 26.95 -4.85 24.08
C TRP A 192 26.52 -4.53 25.51
N GLN A 193 27.48 -4.13 26.38
CA GLN A 193 27.19 -3.70 27.74
C GLN A 193 26.31 -2.44 27.80
N GLU A 194 26.49 -1.49 26.90
CA GLU A 194 25.63 -0.31 26.77
C GLU A 194 24.22 -0.70 26.33
N PHE A 195 24.11 -1.62 25.36
CA PHE A 195 22.81 -2.15 24.94
C PHE A 195 22.06 -2.82 26.09
N LEU A 196 22.71 -3.68 26.86
CA LEU A 196 22.12 -4.42 28.02
C LEU A 196 21.61 -3.47 29.15
N LYS A 197 22.10 -2.23 29.20
CA LYS A 197 21.63 -1.24 30.18
C LYS A 197 20.30 -0.57 29.73
N LYS A 198 19.85 -0.79 28.52
CA LYS A 198 18.59 -0.22 28.04
C LYS A 198 17.39 -0.92 28.67
N PRO A 199 16.34 -0.16 29.04
CA PRO A 199 15.12 -0.74 29.62
C PRO A 199 14.43 -1.77 28.72
N THR A 200 14.65 -1.67 27.41
CA THR A 200 14.03 -2.52 26.37
C THR A 200 14.88 -3.74 26.00
N ALA A 201 16.09 -3.87 26.51
CA ALA A 201 17.04 -4.90 26.08
C ALA A 201 16.52 -6.32 26.31
N ASP A 202 15.93 -6.59 27.48
CA ASP A 202 15.39 -7.92 27.81
C ASP A 202 14.25 -8.34 26.85
N ASP A 203 13.35 -7.41 26.51
CA ASP A 203 12.25 -7.68 25.59
C ASP A 203 12.77 -7.92 24.17
N GLN A 204 13.73 -7.11 23.71
CA GLN A 204 14.35 -7.26 22.39
C GLN A 204 15.13 -8.58 22.26
N ILE A 205 15.78 -9.05 23.34
CA ILE A 205 16.51 -10.31 23.35
C ILE A 205 15.54 -11.51 23.33
N LYS A 206 14.48 -11.48 24.13
CA LYS A 206 13.48 -12.56 24.22
C LYS A 206 12.74 -12.83 22.91
N GLU A 207 12.53 -11.80 22.09
CA GLU A 207 11.85 -11.95 20.79
C GLU A 207 12.73 -12.61 19.71
N GLU A 208 14.03 -12.73 19.94
CA GLU A 208 15.01 -13.42 19.07
C GLU A 208 14.93 -13.03 17.56
N VAL A 209 14.58 -11.76 17.27
CA VAL A 209 14.39 -11.31 15.88
C VAL A 209 15.72 -11.24 15.12
N THR A 210 16.79 -10.80 15.77
CA THR A 210 18.14 -10.64 15.18
C THR A 210 19.23 -11.36 15.98
N LEU A 211 18.81 -12.14 16.94
CA LEU A 211 19.67 -12.98 17.79
C LEU A 211 19.18 -14.41 17.72
N THR A 212 20.11 -15.35 17.87
CA THR A 212 19.80 -16.77 18.02
C THR A 212 20.41 -17.27 19.34
N TYR A 213 19.60 -17.86 20.18
CA TYR A 213 20.09 -18.50 21.43
C TYR A 213 20.69 -19.86 21.12
N SER A 214 21.90 -20.10 21.64
CA SER A 214 22.54 -21.40 21.59
C SER A 214 22.45 -22.09 22.97
N PRO A 215 21.67 -23.17 23.14
CA PRO A 215 21.60 -23.91 24.38
C PRO A 215 22.94 -24.53 24.79
N THR A 216 23.77 -24.88 23.80
CA THR A 216 25.09 -25.53 24.04
C THR A 216 26.08 -24.57 24.70
N THR A 217 26.07 -23.29 24.34
CA THR A 217 26.99 -22.29 24.91
C THR A 217 26.34 -21.41 25.96
N GLY A 218 25.01 -21.50 26.13
CA GLY A 218 24.24 -20.63 27.04
C GLY A 218 24.29 -19.16 26.64
N SER A 219 24.54 -18.86 25.34
CA SER A 219 24.75 -17.48 24.87
C SER A 219 23.98 -17.18 23.59
N TYR A 220 23.73 -15.89 23.34
CA TYR A 220 23.16 -15.40 22.09
C TYR A 220 24.27 -15.13 21.07
N THR A 221 23.98 -15.42 19.81
CA THR A 221 24.78 -15.05 18.63
C THR A 221 23.97 -14.17 17.68
N ALA A 222 24.64 -13.35 16.89
CA ALA A 222 23.97 -12.50 15.92
C ALA A 222 23.47 -13.32 14.71
N ASP A 223 22.18 -13.24 14.41
CA ASP A 223 21.63 -13.77 13.17
C ASP A 223 21.93 -12.80 12.00
N LYS A 224 23.01 -13.09 11.27
CA LYS A 224 23.47 -12.26 10.16
C LYS A 224 22.45 -12.14 9.03
N MET A 225 21.67 -13.20 8.77
CA MET A 225 20.65 -13.20 7.70
C MET A 225 19.46 -12.32 8.08
N ALA A 226 18.95 -12.45 9.29
CA ALA A 226 17.88 -11.60 9.80
C ALA A 226 18.31 -10.12 9.87
N ILE A 227 19.53 -9.86 10.32
CA ILE A 227 20.10 -8.50 10.35
C ILE A 227 20.22 -7.91 8.94
N ALA A 228 20.67 -8.68 7.95
CA ALA A 228 20.77 -8.23 6.57
C ALA A 228 19.41 -7.88 6.00
N LEU A 229 18.40 -8.71 6.24
CA LEU A 229 17.02 -8.48 5.80
C LEU A 229 16.43 -7.21 6.41
N LEU A 230 16.61 -7.02 7.73
CA LEU A 230 16.11 -5.83 8.42
C LEU A 230 16.86 -4.55 8.00
N ARG A 231 18.16 -4.63 7.70
CA ARG A 231 18.91 -3.51 7.15
C ARG A 231 18.41 -3.08 5.77
N ASP A 232 18.12 -4.03 4.90
CA ASP A 232 17.52 -3.73 3.59
C ASP A 232 16.15 -3.06 3.76
N LYS A 233 15.32 -3.58 4.67
CA LYS A 233 14.03 -2.96 5.02
C LYS A 233 14.18 -1.54 5.56
N ASP A 234 15.12 -1.30 6.46
CA ASP A 234 15.40 0.04 7.01
C ASP A 234 15.85 1.01 5.90
N GLN A 235 16.73 0.59 5.01
CA GLN A 235 17.17 1.42 3.88
C GLN A 235 16.01 1.80 2.94
N LYS A 236 15.13 0.85 2.62
CA LYS A 236 13.92 1.10 1.83
C LYS A 236 12.99 2.09 2.53
N LEU A 237 12.77 1.93 3.84
CA LEU A 237 11.92 2.82 4.62
C LEU A 237 12.49 4.24 4.71
N ARG A 238 13.81 4.40 4.89
CA ARG A 238 14.49 5.70 4.83
C ARG A 238 14.36 6.37 3.46
N LYS A 239 14.52 5.60 2.38
CA LYS A 239 14.29 6.09 1.01
C LYS A 239 12.85 6.54 0.83
N MET A 240 11.89 5.73 1.28
CA MET A 240 10.45 6.04 1.22
C MET A 240 10.07 7.26 2.07
N GLU A 241 10.66 7.42 3.26
CA GLU A 241 10.44 8.60 4.11
C GLU A 241 10.92 9.90 3.46
N LYS A 242 12.04 9.83 2.72
CA LYS A 242 12.62 10.95 1.96
C LYS A 242 11.81 11.32 0.72
N LEU A 243 11.40 10.34 -0.08
CA LEU A 243 10.74 10.55 -1.37
C LEU A 243 9.22 10.69 -1.25
N GLY A 244 8.62 10.12 -0.20
CA GLY A 244 7.20 9.83 -0.10
C GLY A 244 6.86 8.49 -0.77
N TYR A 245 5.71 7.89 -0.35
CA TYR A 245 5.31 6.55 -0.78
C TYR A 245 5.17 6.43 -2.31
N GLU A 246 4.45 7.35 -2.92
CA GLU A 246 4.14 7.30 -4.35
C GLU A 246 5.40 7.29 -5.21
N LYS A 247 6.30 8.25 -4.97
CA LYS A 247 7.55 8.36 -5.73
C LYS A 247 8.49 7.20 -5.46
N PHE A 248 8.54 6.70 -4.23
CA PHE A 248 9.31 5.50 -3.90
C PHE A 248 8.79 4.28 -4.67
N MET A 249 7.46 4.08 -4.73
CA MET A 249 6.86 2.96 -5.45
C MET A 249 7.04 3.08 -6.97
N GLU A 250 6.99 4.30 -7.50
CA GLU A 250 7.30 4.55 -8.91
C GLU A 250 8.73 4.12 -9.27
N GLU A 251 9.71 4.51 -8.47
CA GLU A 251 11.11 4.16 -8.71
C GLU A 251 11.42 2.67 -8.49
N GLU A 252 10.89 2.07 -7.42
CA GLU A 252 11.25 0.70 -7.02
C GLU A 252 10.42 -0.41 -7.67
N LEU A 253 9.23 -0.07 -8.16
CA LEU A 253 8.28 -1.09 -8.60
C LEU A 253 7.60 -0.73 -9.94
N TRP A 254 6.82 0.35 -9.98
CA TRP A 254 5.92 0.60 -11.11
C TRP A 254 6.65 0.84 -12.43
N SER A 255 7.75 1.61 -12.41
CA SER A 255 8.57 1.84 -13.61
C SER A 255 9.15 0.55 -14.18
N SER A 256 9.56 -0.39 -13.32
CA SER A 256 10.08 -1.70 -13.75
C SER A 256 9.02 -2.60 -14.38
N MET A 257 7.75 -2.32 -14.13
CA MET A 257 6.59 -3.00 -14.72
C MET A 257 6.00 -2.24 -15.92
N GLY A 258 6.59 -1.11 -16.32
CA GLY A 258 6.03 -0.25 -17.37
C GLY A 258 4.72 0.45 -16.97
N LEU A 259 4.45 0.59 -15.66
CA LEU A 259 3.20 1.12 -15.12
C LEU A 259 3.35 2.56 -14.62
N THR A 260 2.27 3.32 -14.77
CA THR A 260 2.07 4.63 -14.11
C THR A 260 0.81 4.56 -13.28
N ALA A 261 0.91 4.92 -11.99
CA ALA A 261 -0.25 4.89 -11.11
C ALA A 261 -1.22 6.04 -11.41
N LYS A 262 -2.50 5.69 -11.53
CA LYS A 262 -3.61 6.64 -11.63
C LYS A 262 -4.31 6.73 -10.28
N LYS A 263 -4.99 7.84 -9.99
CA LYS A 263 -5.84 7.97 -8.80
C LYS A 263 -7.23 7.41 -9.07
N VAL A 264 -7.92 6.95 -8.02
CA VAL A 264 -9.32 6.53 -8.10
C VAL A 264 -10.18 7.70 -8.57
N ARG A 265 -11.10 7.42 -9.50
CA ARG A 265 -12.07 8.38 -10.02
C ARG A 265 -13.45 8.04 -9.48
N PHE A 266 -14.06 9.00 -8.79
CA PHE A 266 -15.44 8.89 -8.32
C PHE A 266 -16.39 9.27 -9.43
N LYS A 267 -17.21 8.32 -9.89
CA LYS A 267 -18.18 8.57 -10.96
C LYS A 267 -19.13 9.71 -10.62
N LYS A 268 -19.61 9.78 -9.38
CA LYS A 268 -20.46 10.90 -8.92
C LYS A 268 -19.80 12.26 -9.09
N LEU A 269 -18.49 12.38 -8.82
CA LEU A 269 -17.79 13.65 -9.01
C LEU A 269 -17.60 13.97 -10.49
N GLU A 270 -17.30 12.97 -11.30
CA GLU A 270 -17.16 13.15 -12.76
C GLU A 270 -18.46 13.63 -13.37
N ASP A 271 -19.57 12.94 -13.11
CA ASP A 271 -20.93 13.30 -13.58
C ASP A 271 -21.33 14.70 -13.09
N TYR A 272 -21.00 15.03 -11.82
CA TYR A 272 -21.29 16.34 -11.26
C TYR A 272 -20.48 17.45 -11.96
N LEU A 273 -19.17 17.27 -12.15
CA LEU A 273 -18.32 18.27 -12.81
C LEU A 273 -18.75 18.52 -14.25
N GLU A 274 -19.17 17.47 -14.95
CA GLU A 274 -19.70 17.59 -16.32
C GLU A 274 -21.00 18.40 -16.34
N ASN A 275 -21.91 18.16 -15.41
CA ASN A 275 -23.20 18.84 -15.30
C ASN A 275 -23.08 20.34 -14.93
N VAL A 276 -22.08 20.70 -14.10
CA VAL A 276 -21.91 22.10 -13.64
C VAL A 276 -20.89 22.88 -14.45
N GLN A 277 -20.33 22.29 -15.49
CA GLN A 277 -19.35 22.95 -16.37
C GLN A 277 -19.91 24.26 -16.94
N GLY A 278 -19.15 25.33 -16.78
CA GLY A 278 -19.51 26.66 -17.30
C GLY A 278 -20.53 27.43 -16.43
N GLN A 279 -21.13 26.81 -15.43
CA GLN A 279 -22.09 27.47 -14.55
C GLN A 279 -21.36 28.36 -13.52
N MET A 280 -21.89 29.53 -13.24
CA MET A 280 -21.44 30.44 -12.19
C MET A 280 -22.11 30.04 -10.87
N MET A 281 -21.35 29.54 -9.90
CA MET A 281 -21.88 29.06 -8.62
C MET A 281 -21.25 29.82 -7.46
N GLN A 282 -21.99 29.90 -6.35
CA GLN A 282 -21.44 30.44 -5.09
C GLN A 282 -20.29 29.54 -4.63
N LYS A 283 -19.22 30.16 -4.10
CA LYS A 283 -17.98 29.42 -3.70
C LYS A 283 -18.25 28.35 -2.67
N GLU A 284 -19.11 28.64 -1.69
CA GLU A 284 -19.48 27.74 -0.61
C GLU A 284 -20.28 26.54 -1.12
N GLU A 285 -21.23 26.79 -2.00
CA GLU A 285 -22.08 25.77 -2.61
C GLU A 285 -21.27 24.82 -3.48
N LEU A 286 -20.51 25.34 -4.44
CA LEU A 286 -19.67 24.52 -5.31
C LEU A 286 -18.66 23.69 -4.53
N ARG A 287 -18.05 24.28 -3.48
CA ARG A 287 -17.14 23.57 -2.57
C ARG A 287 -17.83 22.40 -1.89
N ALA A 288 -19.00 22.62 -1.28
CA ALA A 288 -19.73 21.60 -0.57
C ALA A 288 -20.10 20.43 -1.50
N GLN A 289 -20.60 20.71 -2.69
CA GLN A 289 -21.01 19.71 -3.65
C GLN A 289 -19.83 18.91 -4.23
N ILE A 290 -18.70 19.58 -4.54
CA ILE A 290 -17.47 18.88 -4.94
C ILE A 290 -16.94 17.98 -3.82
N MET A 291 -16.94 18.46 -2.59
CA MET A 291 -16.49 17.67 -1.44
C MET A 291 -17.39 16.46 -1.21
N GLU A 292 -18.69 16.61 -1.34
CA GLU A 292 -19.66 15.51 -1.19
C GLU A 292 -19.50 14.49 -2.33
N ALA A 293 -19.57 14.94 -3.59
CA ALA A 293 -19.47 14.06 -4.75
C ALA A 293 -18.14 13.32 -4.85
N GLY A 294 -17.03 14.01 -4.50
CA GLY A 294 -15.68 13.45 -4.47
C GLY A 294 -15.29 12.78 -3.15
N GLN A 295 -16.22 12.71 -2.18
CA GLN A 295 -15.96 12.19 -0.82
C GLN A 295 -14.70 12.81 -0.17
N ILE A 296 -14.40 14.08 -0.48
CA ILE A 296 -13.21 14.78 -0.01
C ILE A 296 -13.40 15.13 1.48
N ALA A 297 -12.49 14.64 2.32
CA ALA A 297 -12.55 14.90 3.75
C ALA A 297 -12.33 16.38 4.08
N PRO A 298 -13.07 16.94 5.06
CA PRO A 298 -12.81 18.27 5.55
C PRO A 298 -11.42 18.36 6.22
N PRO A 299 -10.84 19.58 6.30
CA PRO A 299 -9.56 19.77 6.99
C PRO A 299 -9.62 19.32 8.45
N THR A 300 -8.53 18.75 8.95
CA THR A 300 -8.40 18.28 10.33
C THR A 300 -7.36 19.08 11.11
N GLY A 301 -7.30 18.88 12.42
CA GLY A 301 -6.32 19.52 13.30
C GLY A 301 -6.49 21.06 13.40
N ARG A 302 -5.38 21.81 13.32
CA ARG A 302 -5.39 23.28 13.43
C ARG A 302 -6.18 23.99 12.32
N CYS A 303 -6.45 23.29 11.22
CA CYS A 303 -7.20 23.83 10.07
C CYS A 303 -8.67 23.41 10.05
N LYS A 304 -9.18 22.73 11.07
CA LYS A 304 -10.54 22.16 11.12
C LYS A 304 -11.66 23.15 10.76
N ASN A 305 -11.49 24.41 11.10
CA ASN A 305 -12.49 25.47 10.85
C ASN A 305 -12.21 26.27 9.56
N ARG A 306 -11.20 25.89 8.76
CA ARG A 306 -10.92 26.57 7.49
C ARG A 306 -11.52 25.78 6.34
N PRO A 307 -12.36 26.41 5.49
CA PRO A 307 -12.88 25.74 4.31
C PRO A 307 -11.73 25.40 3.34
N LEU A 308 -11.85 24.29 2.62
CA LEU A 308 -10.90 23.94 1.56
C LEU A 308 -10.84 25.04 0.50
N GLY A 309 -9.65 25.54 0.25
CA GLY A 309 -9.42 26.55 -0.77
C GLY A 309 -9.48 25.99 -2.20
N GLN A 310 -9.68 26.89 -3.17
CA GLN A 310 -9.70 26.59 -4.59
C GLN A 310 -8.47 25.77 -5.08
N ILE A 311 -7.28 26.08 -4.58
CA ILE A 311 -6.04 25.37 -4.94
C ILE A 311 -6.13 23.88 -4.58
N VAL A 312 -6.67 23.58 -3.39
CA VAL A 312 -6.80 22.19 -2.92
C VAL A 312 -7.85 21.45 -3.75
N LEU A 313 -8.99 22.07 -3.98
CA LEU A 313 -10.05 21.48 -4.84
C LEU A 313 -9.56 21.27 -6.28
N ASN A 314 -8.86 22.25 -6.85
CA ASN A 314 -8.26 22.09 -8.18
C ASN A 314 -7.28 20.94 -8.28
N ARG A 315 -6.50 20.67 -7.22
CA ARG A 315 -5.63 19.49 -7.22
C ARG A 315 -6.42 18.18 -7.31
N GLU A 316 -7.60 18.11 -6.68
CA GLU A 316 -8.46 16.93 -6.71
C GLU A 316 -9.21 16.76 -8.03
N ILE A 317 -9.73 17.85 -8.62
CA ILE A 317 -10.56 17.77 -9.83
C ILE A 317 -9.76 17.76 -11.15
N ARG A 318 -8.50 18.17 -11.14
CA ARG A 318 -7.64 18.15 -12.35
C ARG A 318 -7.48 16.76 -12.96
N GLN A 319 -7.49 15.71 -12.14
CA GLN A 319 -7.46 14.34 -12.65
C GLN A 319 -8.68 13.95 -13.49
N TYR A 320 -9.78 14.71 -13.37
CA TYR A 320 -11.00 14.56 -14.19
C TYR A 320 -10.99 15.45 -15.43
N GLY A 321 -9.94 16.26 -15.61
CA GLY A 321 -9.83 17.18 -16.73
C GLY A 321 -10.54 18.51 -16.50
N TYR A 322 -10.77 18.90 -15.24
CA TYR A 322 -11.44 20.13 -14.87
C TYR A 322 -10.61 21.00 -13.94
N GLU A 323 -10.93 22.30 -13.92
CA GLU A 323 -10.41 23.26 -12.94
C GLU A 323 -11.48 24.28 -12.55
N ILE A 324 -11.38 24.83 -11.33
CA ILE A 324 -12.22 25.93 -10.86
C ILE A 324 -11.49 27.24 -11.15
N LYS A 325 -12.20 28.19 -11.76
CA LYS A 325 -11.73 29.56 -11.98
C LYS A 325 -12.65 30.57 -11.29
N ASP A 326 -12.09 31.67 -10.79
CA ASP A 326 -12.87 32.82 -10.37
C ASP A 326 -13.45 33.55 -11.60
N ARG A 327 -14.73 33.90 -11.53
CA ARG A 327 -15.40 34.70 -12.54
C ARG A 327 -16.27 35.77 -11.87
N THR A 328 -16.04 37.02 -12.18
CA THR A 328 -16.84 38.16 -11.67
C THR A 328 -17.98 38.43 -12.62
N ASP A 329 -19.18 38.60 -12.06
CA ASP A 329 -20.35 38.99 -12.84
C ASP A 329 -20.33 40.50 -13.15
N TRP A 330 -20.22 40.84 -14.42
CA TRP A 330 -20.26 42.23 -14.95
C TRP A 330 -21.51 42.53 -15.77
N GLY A 331 -22.55 41.68 -15.71
CA GLY A 331 -23.79 41.86 -16.41
C GLY A 331 -24.46 43.22 -16.01
N ARG A 332 -24.81 44.07 -17.01
CA ARG A 332 -25.36 45.42 -16.73
C ARG A 332 -26.63 45.39 -15.87
N ASN A 333 -27.48 44.37 -16.03
CA ASN A 333 -28.76 44.22 -15.33
C ASN A 333 -28.73 43.04 -14.34
N SER A 334 -27.59 42.53 -14.00
CA SER A 334 -27.48 41.39 -13.08
C SER A 334 -27.62 41.84 -11.62
N PRO A 335 -28.46 41.17 -10.81
CA PRO A 335 -28.57 41.44 -9.36
C PRO A 335 -27.28 41.05 -8.60
N THR A 336 -26.38 40.31 -9.26
CA THR A 336 -25.11 39.83 -8.68
C THR A 336 -23.90 40.55 -9.27
N ARG A 337 -24.12 41.71 -9.95
CA ARG A 337 -23.05 42.51 -10.56
C ARG A 337 -21.94 42.83 -9.55
N GLY A 338 -20.70 42.55 -9.91
CA GLY A 338 -19.51 42.75 -9.06
C GLY A 338 -19.22 41.63 -8.07
N LYS A 339 -20.10 40.64 -7.94
CA LYS A 339 -19.82 39.45 -7.12
C LYS A 339 -18.94 38.45 -7.88
N THR A 340 -18.03 37.78 -7.17
CA THR A 340 -17.16 36.76 -7.73
C THR A 340 -17.70 35.37 -7.41
N PHE A 341 -17.84 34.56 -8.42
CA PHE A 341 -18.30 33.17 -8.40
C PHE A 341 -17.15 32.21 -8.76
N TRP A 342 -17.35 30.95 -8.48
CA TRP A 342 -16.54 29.90 -9.03
C TRP A 342 -17.21 29.27 -10.25
N VAL A 343 -16.39 28.94 -11.25
CA VAL A 343 -16.83 28.27 -12.49
C VAL A 343 -15.94 27.06 -12.73
N VAL A 344 -16.55 25.90 -12.94
CA VAL A 344 -15.83 24.70 -13.37
C VAL A 344 -15.57 24.81 -14.87
N THR A 345 -14.32 24.71 -15.27
CA THR A 345 -13.90 24.76 -16.69
C THR A 345 -13.13 23.51 -17.06
N LYS A 346 -13.35 22.99 -18.26
CA LYS A 346 -12.58 21.86 -18.79
C LYS A 346 -11.15 22.31 -19.10
N LEU A 347 -10.17 21.49 -18.74
CA LEU A 347 -8.77 21.70 -19.13
C LEU A 347 -8.64 21.45 -20.64
N GLN A 348 -7.92 22.33 -21.31
CA GLN A 348 -7.61 22.19 -22.74
C GLN A 348 -6.46 21.20 -22.97
#